data_6d9218620eb5519af666ed12f4c4c9e2
#
_entry.id   6d9218620eb5519af666ed12f4c4c9e2
#
_cell.length_a   1.000
_cell.length_b   1.000
_cell.length_c   1.000
_cell.angle_alpha   90.00
_cell.angle_beta   90.00
_cell.angle_gamma   90.00
#
_symmetry.space_group_name_H-M   'P 1'
#
loop_
_entity.id
_entity.type
_entity.pdbx_description
1 polymer ?
#
loop_
_entity_poly.entity_id
_entity_poly.type
_entity_poly.pdbx_seq_one_letter_code
_entity_poly.pdbx_strand_id
1 'polypeptide(L)'
;LKTMKTYVVFAMVLTLSFSAVAQKKEIKTATKELAKGNYEKAGVALDAAEAFLDSMEEKYKNQYYLQRSIYYFNNGEADISGILKSIDALKLVTGSALKQDIEVQTQNLKAHLVNKGSALIDAQDYESSTDYFENAYKVSPSDTIYLFYAASTAVNAKLYDRSLSMYEKLRALNFTGIEDNFYATNKDTQGEELFPSKVVRDLSIKSKSHVNPRDEKSASKFPE
;
A
#
# COMPACT_ATOMS: atom_id res chain seq x y z
N LEU A 1 49.90 28.88 8.41
CA LEU A 1 49.17 28.05 7.42
C LEU A 1 48.65 26.72 8.01
N LYS A 2 49.36 26.07 8.93
CA LYS A 2 48.97 24.81 9.59
C LYS A 2 47.74 24.97 10.52
N THR A 3 47.67 26.03 11.28
CA THR A 3 46.59 26.32 12.24
C THR A 3 45.25 26.61 11.56
N MET A 4 45.24 27.34 10.43
CA MET A 4 44.04 27.65 9.69
C MET A 4 43.37 26.37 9.09
N LYS A 5 44.16 25.40 8.60
CA LYS A 5 43.62 24.12 8.09
C LYS A 5 42.96 23.31 9.20
N THR A 6 43.45 23.36 10.43
CA THR A 6 42.89 22.63 11.57
C THR A 6 41.56 23.22 12.02
N TYR A 7 41.39 24.54 12.00
CA TYR A 7 40.10 25.20 12.34
C TYR A 7 39.03 24.95 11.27
N VAL A 8 39.41 24.91 9.99
CA VAL A 8 38.46 24.60 8.87
C VAL A 8 37.93 23.16 8.97
N VAL A 9 38.81 22.19 9.29
CA VAL A 9 38.42 20.79 9.49
C VAL A 9 37.55 20.65 10.74
N PHE A 10 37.85 21.36 11.82
CA PHE A 10 37.07 21.31 13.07
C PHE A 10 35.68 21.95 12.89
N ALA A 11 35.58 23.07 12.14
CA ALA A 11 34.29 23.68 11.78
C ALA A 11 33.46 22.78 10.88
N MET A 12 34.08 22.07 9.92
CA MET A 12 33.39 21.14 9.02
C MET A 12 32.83 19.90 9.75
N VAL A 13 33.57 19.38 10.74
CA VAL A 13 33.13 18.26 11.59
C VAL A 13 31.98 18.66 12.51
N LEU A 14 31.98 19.87 13.04
CA LEU A 14 30.90 20.41 13.88
C LEU A 14 29.59 20.59 13.08
N THR A 15 29.66 21.08 11.85
CA THR A 15 28.46 21.25 11.01
C THR A 15 27.82 19.92 10.62
N LEU A 16 28.61 18.89 10.36
CA LEU A 16 28.09 17.54 10.04
C LEU A 16 27.40 16.90 11.25
N SER A 17 27.92 17.12 12.46
CA SER A 17 27.31 16.57 13.67
C SER A 17 25.97 17.22 14.02
N PHE A 18 25.79 18.50 13.77
CA PHE A 18 24.52 19.21 13.97
C PHE A 18 23.47 18.78 12.97
N SER A 19 23.85 18.50 11.72
CA SER A 19 22.94 18.04 10.69
C SER A 19 22.34 16.67 11.03
N ALA A 20 23.16 15.72 11.47
CA ALA A 20 22.70 14.36 11.81
C ALA A 20 21.71 14.35 13.00
N VAL A 21 21.92 15.21 14.00
CA VAL A 21 21.02 15.35 15.16
C VAL A 21 19.69 15.99 14.75
N ALA A 22 19.74 17.03 13.89
CA ALA A 22 18.56 17.71 13.40
C ALA A 22 17.66 16.77 12.58
N GLN A 23 18.22 16.03 11.62
CA GLN A 23 17.52 15.06 10.79
C GLN A 23 16.73 14.04 11.64
N LYS A 24 17.39 13.42 12.59
CA LYS A 24 16.80 12.44 13.50
C LYS A 24 15.66 13.04 14.33
N LYS A 25 15.84 14.27 14.79
CA LYS A 25 14.83 14.99 15.57
C LYS A 25 13.56 15.24 14.75
N GLU A 26 13.70 15.73 13.53
CA GLU A 26 12.56 16.06 12.67
C GLU A 26 11.78 14.81 12.26
N ILE A 27 12.45 13.71 11.86
CA ILE A 27 11.81 12.44 11.54
C ILE A 27 11.07 11.88 12.77
N LYS A 28 11.69 11.92 13.96
CA LYS A 28 11.04 11.48 15.20
C LYS A 28 9.82 12.34 15.55
N THR A 29 9.90 13.64 15.31
CA THR A 29 8.77 14.57 15.49
C THR A 29 7.64 14.21 14.53
N ALA A 30 7.94 14.02 13.26
CA ALA A 30 6.95 13.60 12.25
C ALA A 30 6.25 12.29 12.65
N THR A 31 7.02 11.25 13.00
CA THR A 31 6.47 9.97 13.46
C THR A 31 5.51 10.13 14.64
N LYS A 32 5.92 10.92 15.65
CA LYS A 32 5.10 11.18 16.84
C LYS A 32 3.81 11.93 16.52
N GLU A 33 3.89 12.95 15.65
CA GLU A 33 2.74 13.77 15.32
C GLU A 33 1.77 13.03 14.36
N LEU A 34 2.27 12.19 13.45
CA LEU A 34 1.45 11.28 12.64
C LEU A 34 0.67 10.30 13.52
N ALA A 35 1.33 9.71 14.52
CA ALA A 35 0.67 8.79 15.45
C ALA A 35 -0.45 9.44 16.28
N LYS A 36 -0.44 10.78 16.39
CA LYS A 36 -1.50 11.56 17.07
C LYS A 36 -2.57 12.10 16.10
N GLY A 37 -2.41 11.88 14.79
CA GLY A 37 -3.27 12.49 13.77
C GLY A 37 -3.01 13.99 13.56
N ASN A 38 -1.88 14.53 14.03
CA ASN A 38 -1.54 15.94 13.86
C ASN A 38 -0.74 16.15 12.56
N TYR A 39 -1.46 16.09 11.44
CA TYR A 39 -0.86 16.11 10.11
C TYR A 39 -0.16 17.44 9.78
N GLU A 40 -0.66 18.57 10.24
CA GLU A 40 -0.03 19.86 10.03
C GLU A 40 1.40 19.89 10.60
N LYS A 41 1.56 19.55 11.88
CA LYS A 41 2.88 19.50 12.51
C LYS A 41 3.78 18.42 11.93
N ALA A 42 3.20 17.28 11.55
CA ALA A 42 3.95 16.22 10.89
C ALA A 42 4.50 16.68 9.53
N GLY A 43 3.68 17.38 8.74
CA GLY A 43 4.10 17.97 7.47
C GLY A 43 5.26 18.94 7.62
N VAL A 44 5.16 19.90 8.55
CA VAL A 44 6.25 20.85 8.86
C VAL A 44 7.55 20.14 9.24
N ALA A 45 7.47 19.09 10.06
CA ALA A 45 8.65 18.32 10.44
C ALA A 45 9.25 17.53 9.26
N LEU A 46 8.40 16.98 8.39
CA LEU A 46 8.85 16.29 7.19
C LEU A 46 9.49 17.25 6.18
N ASP A 47 8.93 18.46 5.99
CA ASP A 47 9.49 19.48 5.11
C ASP A 47 10.85 19.97 5.64
N ALA A 48 10.98 20.12 6.95
CA ALA A 48 12.27 20.45 7.57
C ALA A 48 13.31 19.32 7.40
N ALA A 49 12.89 18.05 7.46
CA ALA A 49 13.77 16.90 7.22
C ALA A 49 14.21 16.78 5.76
N GLU A 50 13.35 17.18 4.80
CA GLU A 50 13.61 17.11 3.36
C GLU A 50 14.86 17.88 2.94
N ALA A 51 15.13 19.03 3.60
CA ALA A 51 16.31 19.85 3.33
C ALA A 51 17.65 19.11 3.57
N PHE A 52 17.61 17.95 4.23
CA PHE A 52 18.80 17.16 4.55
C PHE A 52 18.90 15.86 3.76
N LEU A 53 17.99 15.56 2.84
CA LEU A 53 17.89 14.25 2.16
C LEU A 53 19.20 13.83 1.49
N ASP A 54 19.92 14.75 0.84
CA ASP A 54 21.18 14.44 0.12
C ASP A 54 22.30 13.98 1.06
N SER A 55 22.30 14.50 2.29
CA SER A 55 23.30 14.18 3.33
C SER A 55 22.79 13.18 4.37
N MET A 56 21.54 12.73 4.24
CA MET A 56 20.91 11.88 5.24
C MET A 56 21.43 10.46 5.17
N GLU A 57 21.70 9.86 6.34
CA GLU A 57 22.01 8.44 6.43
C GLU A 57 20.84 7.59 5.90
N GLU A 58 21.15 6.51 5.18
CA GLU A 58 20.18 5.63 4.53
C GLU A 58 19.06 5.17 5.47
N LYS A 59 19.39 4.84 6.72
CA LYS A 59 18.42 4.48 7.75
C LYS A 59 17.35 5.55 7.97
N TYR A 60 17.76 6.82 8.08
CA TYR A 60 16.83 7.93 8.30
C TYR A 60 16.12 8.35 7.04
N LYS A 61 16.78 8.23 5.88
CA LYS A 61 16.14 8.44 4.56
C LYS A 61 14.98 7.47 4.35
N ASN A 62 15.15 6.20 4.67
CA ASN A 62 14.09 5.20 4.63
C ASN A 62 12.93 5.52 5.60
N GLN A 63 13.25 5.94 6.83
CA GLN A 63 12.23 6.40 7.78
C GLN A 63 11.49 7.63 7.26
N TYR A 64 12.19 8.60 6.68
CA TYR A 64 11.58 9.79 6.08
C TYR A 64 10.57 9.41 4.99
N TYR A 65 10.96 8.58 4.02
CA TYR A 65 10.06 8.17 2.93
C TYR A 65 8.84 7.39 3.44
N LEU A 66 9.01 6.52 4.43
CA LEU A 66 7.89 5.84 5.07
C LEU A 66 6.93 6.83 5.73
N GLN A 67 7.45 7.79 6.51
CA GLN A 67 6.61 8.81 7.15
C GLN A 67 5.95 9.74 6.12
N ARG A 68 6.61 10.07 5.01
CA ARG A 68 6.01 10.80 3.88
C ARG A 68 4.86 10.03 3.27
N SER A 69 5.02 8.72 3.05
CA SER A 69 3.95 7.87 2.56
C SER A 69 2.74 7.91 3.50
N ILE A 70 2.95 7.70 4.80
CA ILE A 70 1.90 7.74 5.82
C ILE A 70 1.23 9.13 5.85
N TYR A 71 2.02 10.20 5.76
CA TYR A 71 1.52 11.56 5.74
C TYR A 71 0.60 11.82 4.54
N TYR A 72 1.05 11.52 3.33
CA TYR A 72 0.24 11.72 2.12
C TYR A 72 -1.03 10.89 2.11
N PHE A 73 -0.99 9.67 2.66
CA PHE A 73 -2.17 8.82 2.77
C PHE A 73 -3.23 9.39 3.70
N ASN A 74 -2.82 9.95 4.84
CA ASN A 74 -3.76 10.37 5.89
C ASN A 74 -4.14 11.86 5.82
N ASN A 75 -3.27 12.74 5.26
CA ASN A 75 -3.50 14.19 5.24
C ASN A 75 -4.42 14.65 4.10
N GLY A 76 -4.66 13.81 3.10
CA GLY A 76 -5.34 14.21 1.88
C GLY A 76 -6.79 13.75 1.78
N GLU A 77 -7.45 13.33 2.88
CA GLU A 77 -8.75 12.65 2.79
C GLU A 77 -8.83 11.69 1.59
N ALA A 78 -7.69 11.12 1.26
CA ALA A 78 -7.50 10.06 0.29
C ALA A 78 -8.07 10.34 -1.11
N ASP A 79 -7.86 11.54 -1.64
CA ASP A 79 -7.99 11.73 -3.08
C ASP A 79 -6.90 10.93 -3.81
N ILE A 80 -7.13 10.66 -5.08
CA ILE A 80 -6.19 9.86 -5.88
C ILE A 80 -4.80 10.48 -5.94
N SER A 81 -4.68 11.81 -5.89
CA SER A 81 -3.40 12.53 -5.92
C SER A 81 -2.57 12.26 -4.65
N GLY A 82 -3.20 12.34 -3.47
CA GLY A 82 -2.55 12.00 -2.20
C GLY A 82 -2.11 10.53 -2.16
N ILE A 83 -2.95 9.62 -2.65
CA ILE A 83 -2.63 8.19 -2.76
C ILE A 83 -1.42 7.97 -3.67
N LEU A 84 -1.36 8.60 -4.84
CA LEU A 84 -0.22 8.45 -5.75
C LEU A 84 1.08 8.93 -5.12
N LYS A 85 1.09 10.08 -4.45
CA LYS A 85 2.25 10.58 -3.69
C LYS A 85 2.66 9.61 -2.57
N SER A 86 1.69 9.02 -1.88
CA SER A 86 1.95 8.01 -0.85
C SER A 86 2.63 6.76 -1.43
N ILE A 87 2.14 6.25 -2.55
CA ILE A 87 2.71 5.10 -3.26
C ILE A 87 4.14 5.40 -3.70
N ASP A 88 4.36 6.57 -4.29
CA ASP A 88 5.69 6.94 -4.79
C ASP A 88 6.70 7.11 -3.65
N ALA A 89 6.30 7.70 -2.53
CA ALA A 89 7.13 7.78 -1.34
C ALA A 89 7.44 6.37 -0.78
N LEU A 90 6.45 5.47 -0.73
CA LEU A 90 6.64 4.10 -0.23
C LEU A 90 7.63 3.29 -1.07
N LYS A 91 7.63 3.47 -2.40
CA LYS A 91 8.57 2.81 -3.32
C LYS A 91 10.02 3.20 -3.08
N LEU A 92 10.29 4.36 -2.50
CA LEU A 92 11.63 4.84 -2.17
C LEU A 92 12.17 4.24 -0.87
N VAL A 93 11.34 3.54 -0.11
CA VAL A 93 11.78 2.85 1.11
C VAL A 93 12.50 1.57 0.74
N THR A 94 13.80 1.50 1.07
CA THR A 94 14.66 0.35 0.81
C THR A 94 15.14 -0.29 2.12
N GLY A 95 15.52 -1.55 2.05
CA GLY A 95 16.09 -2.26 3.20
C GLY A 95 15.09 -3.00 4.08
N SER A 96 15.61 -3.98 4.83
CA SER A 96 14.80 -4.96 5.57
C SER A 96 14.31 -4.48 6.94
N ALA A 97 14.90 -3.41 7.48
CA ALA A 97 14.61 -2.94 8.84
C ALA A 97 13.17 -2.43 9.03
N LEU A 98 12.52 -1.95 7.95
CA LEU A 98 11.16 -1.41 7.96
C LEU A 98 10.15 -2.34 7.26
N LYS A 99 10.50 -3.60 7.02
CA LYS A 99 9.67 -4.55 6.26
C LYS A 99 8.24 -4.64 6.80
N GLN A 100 8.08 -4.72 8.11
CA GLN A 100 6.76 -4.81 8.73
C GLN A 100 5.96 -3.51 8.54
N ASP A 101 6.60 -2.36 8.70
CA ASP A 101 5.93 -1.06 8.54
C ASP A 101 5.55 -0.81 7.07
N ILE A 102 6.41 -1.22 6.13
CA ILE A 102 6.12 -1.20 4.69
C ILE A 102 4.90 -2.07 4.39
N GLU A 103 4.86 -3.29 4.94
CA GLU A 103 3.73 -4.20 4.75
C GLU A 103 2.42 -3.59 5.28
N VAL A 104 2.43 -3.04 6.49
CA VAL A 104 1.26 -2.37 7.08
C VAL A 104 0.79 -1.21 6.18
N GLN A 105 1.70 -0.34 5.73
CA GLN A 105 1.34 0.77 4.86
C GLN A 105 0.84 0.31 3.49
N THR A 106 1.44 -0.75 2.93
CA THR A 106 0.99 -1.39 1.69
C THR A 106 -0.44 -1.91 1.83
N GLN A 107 -0.77 -2.59 2.92
CA GLN A 107 -2.12 -3.11 3.17
C GLN A 107 -3.14 -1.97 3.38
N ASN A 108 -2.77 -0.90 4.08
CA ASN A 108 -3.63 0.27 4.24
C ASN A 108 -3.97 0.93 2.90
N LEU A 109 -2.96 1.17 2.06
CA LEU A 109 -3.12 1.71 0.71
C LEU A 109 -4.00 0.79 -0.15
N LYS A 110 -3.70 -0.50 -0.17
CA LYS A 110 -4.46 -1.50 -0.91
C LYS A 110 -5.93 -1.53 -0.50
N ALA A 111 -6.20 -1.65 0.80
CA ALA A 111 -7.57 -1.70 1.31
C ALA A 111 -8.36 -0.44 0.94
N HIS A 112 -7.75 0.74 1.07
CA HIS A 112 -8.39 1.99 0.69
C HIS A 112 -8.71 2.04 -0.82
N LEU A 113 -7.73 1.69 -1.66
CA LEU A 113 -7.88 1.69 -3.13
C LEU A 113 -8.99 0.73 -3.58
N VAL A 114 -9.02 -0.48 -3.02
CA VAL A 114 -10.04 -1.49 -3.34
C VAL A 114 -11.42 -1.05 -2.90
N ASN A 115 -11.56 -0.54 -1.67
CA ASN A 115 -12.86 -0.08 -1.15
C ASN A 115 -13.41 1.09 -1.96
N LYS A 116 -12.56 2.06 -2.32
CA LYS A 116 -12.97 3.19 -3.17
C LYS A 116 -13.32 2.75 -4.60
N GLY A 117 -12.48 1.90 -5.20
CA GLY A 117 -12.76 1.34 -6.52
C GLY A 117 -14.10 0.60 -6.56
N SER A 118 -14.41 -0.20 -5.55
CA SER A 118 -15.70 -0.91 -5.44
C SER A 118 -16.87 0.07 -5.27
N ALA A 119 -16.76 1.05 -4.40
CA ALA A 119 -17.82 2.05 -4.21
C ALA A 119 -18.10 2.88 -5.49
N LEU A 120 -17.07 3.11 -6.30
CA LEU A 120 -17.20 3.80 -7.59
C LEU A 120 -17.91 2.93 -8.65
N ILE A 121 -17.76 1.60 -8.59
CA ILE A 121 -18.58 0.70 -9.42
C ILE A 121 -20.07 0.85 -9.09
N ASP A 122 -20.41 0.86 -7.79
CA ASP A 122 -21.80 1.03 -7.33
C ASP A 122 -22.37 2.40 -7.76
N ALA A 123 -21.52 3.42 -7.81
CA ALA A 123 -21.85 4.75 -8.32
C ALA A 123 -21.83 4.86 -9.85
N GLN A 124 -21.47 3.79 -10.58
CA GLN A 124 -21.30 3.75 -12.04
C GLN A 124 -20.20 4.70 -12.57
N ASP A 125 -19.30 5.17 -11.70
CA ASP A 125 -18.10 5.92 -12.09
C ASP A 125 -16.97 4.93 -12.42
N TYR A 126 -17.10 4.28 -13.57
CA TYR A 126 -16.18 3.22 -13.98
C TYR A 126 -14.78 3.75 -14.35
N GLU A 127 -14.69 4.98 -14.84
CA GLU A 127 -13.40 5.59 -15.18
C GLU A 127 -12.54 5.78 -13.90
N SER A 128 -13.10 6.45 -12.90
CA SER A 128 -12.42 6.60 -11.61
C SER A 128 -12.16 5.23 -10.95
N SER A 129 -13.11 4.30 -11.00
CA SER A 129 -12.92 2.95 -10.48
C SER A 129 -11.72 2.24 -11.12
N THR A 130 -11.54 2.40 -12.44
CA THR A 130 -10.37 1.87 -13.16
C THR A 130 -9.07 2.38 -12.57
N ASP A 131 -8.98 3.69 -12.30
CA ASP A 131 -7.79 4.30 -11.71
C ASP A 131 -7.47 3.73 -10.33
N TYR A 132 -8.48 3.55 -9.50
CA TYR A 132 -8.30 2.99 -8.16
C TYR A 132 -7.82 1.54 -8.20
N PHE A 133 -8.42 0.66 -9.01
CA PHE A 133 -7.99 -0.75 -9.12
C PHE A 133 -6.61 -0.89 -9.78
N GLU A 134 -6.30 -0.09 -10.79
CA GLU A 134 -4.97 -0.09 -11.39
C GLU A 134 -3.88 0.31 -10.38
N ASN A 135 -4.16 1.28 -9.51
CA ASN A 135 -3.25 1.66 -8.45
C ASN A 135 -3.20 0.61 -7.33
N ALA A 136 -4.29 -0.10 -7.02
CA ALA A 136 -4.25 -1.25 -6.12
C ALA A 136 -3.30 -2.35 -6.64
N TYR A 137 -3.32 -2.63 -7.94
CA TYR A 137 -2.37 -3.53 -8.58
C TYR A 137 -0.93 -2.99 -8.52
N LYS A 138 -0.70 -1.68 -8.72
CA LYS A 138 0.65 -1.08 -8.60
C LYS A 138 1.23 -1.18 -7.19
N VAL A 139 0.38 -1.13 -6.18
CA VAL A 139 0.77 -1.30 -4.76
C VAL A 139 1.07 -2.76 -4.43
N SER A 140 0.30 -3.69 -4.99
CA SER A 140 0.44 -5.13 -4.74
C SER A 140 0.42 -5.91 -6.07
N PRO A 141 1.53 -5.93 -6.83
CA PRO A 141 1.59 -6.56 -8.15
C PRO A 141 1.39 -8.07 -8.15
N SER A 142 1.55 -8.73 -7.00
CA SER A 142 1.22 -10.14 -6.81
C SER A 142 -0.28 -10.42 -6.87
N ASP A 143 -1.10 -9.43 -6.54
CA ASP A 143 -2.56 -9.53 -6.50
C ASP A 143 -3.17 -9.17 -7.86
N THR A 144 -2.94 -10.02 -8.87
CA THR A 144 -3.35 -9.79 -10.26
C THR A 144 -4.85 -9.61 -10.45
N ILE A 145 -5.67 -9.99 -9.46
CA ILE A 145 -7.12 -9.78 -9.47
C ILE A 145 -7.48 -8.28 -9.59
N TYR A 146 -6.69 -7.38 -9.03
CA TYR A 146 -6.95 -5.94 -9.14
C TYR A 146 -6.70 -5.40 -10.55
N LEU A 147 -5.73 -5.98 -11.27
CA LEU A 147 -5.55 -5.67 -12.69
C LEU A 147 -6.74 -6.14 -13.52
N PHE A 148 -7.32 -7.29 -13.17
CA PHE A 148 -8.55 -7.77 -13.81
C PHE A 148 -9.75 -6.86 -13.53
N TYR A 149 -9.93 -6.38 -12.29
CA TYR A 149 -10.98 -5.42 -11.99
C TYR A 149 -10.78 -4.10 -12.72
N ALA A 150 -9.53 -3.59 -12.80
CA ALA A 150 -9.22 -2.40 -13.58
C ALA A 150 -9.54 -2.59 -15.07
N ALA A 151 -9.17 -3.74 -15.67
CA ALA A 151 -9.48 -4.04 -17.06
C ALA A 151 -10.99 -4.09 -17.32
N SER A 152 -11.74 -4.73 -16.42
CA SER A 152 -13.19 -4.87 -16.53
C SER A 152 -13.93 -3.54 -16.37
N THR A 153 -13.52 -2.70 -15.43
CA THR A 153 -14.11 -1.36 -15.26
C THR A 153 -13.75 -0.44 -16.41
N ALA A 154 -12.53 -0.57 -17.00
CA ALA A 154 -12.14 0.17 -18.21
C ALA A 154 -13.03 -0.17 -19.43
N VAL A 155 -13.50 -1.44 -19.57
CA VAL A 155 -14.51 -1.79 -20.60
C VAL A 155 -15.79 -1.01 -20.38
N ASN A 156 -16.30 -0.98 -19.14
CA ASN A 156 -17.55 -0.28 -18.80
C ASN A 156 -17.39 1.24 -18.98
N ALA A 157 -16.20 1.79 -18.74
CA ALA A 157 -15.85 3.19 -18.99
C ALA A 157 -15.60 3.49 -20.49
N LYS A 158 -15.64 2.48 -21.38
CA LYS A 158 -15.29 2.59 -22.80
C LYS A 158 -13.84 2.99 -23.08
N LEU A 159 -12.94 2.77 -22.14
CA LEU A 159 -11.50 2.98 -22.26
C LEU A 159 -10.85 1.73 -22.89
N TYR A 160 -11.24 1.39 -24.12
CA TYR A 160 -10.94 0.10 -24.74
C TYR A 160 -9.45 -0.17 -24.92
N ASP A 161 -8.66 0.82 -25.32
CA ASP A 161 -7.20 0.65 -25.50
C ASP A 161 -6.50 0.34 -24.16
N ARG A 162 -6.95 1.03 -23.11
CA ARG A 162 -6.42 0.82 -21.76
C ARG A 162 -6.82 -0.55 -21.23
N SER A 163 -8.06 -0.95 -21.43
CA SER A 163 -8.56 -2.28 -21.08
C SER A 163 -7.80 -3.39 -21.81
N LEU A 164 -7.62 -3.25 -23.13
CA LEU A 164 -6.88 -4.22 -23.94
C LEU A 164 -5.46 -4.42 -23.40
N SER A 165 -4.73 -3.33 -23.13
CA SER A 165 -3.36 -3.39 -22.58
C SER A 165 -3.31 -4.14 -21.23
N MET A 166 -4.31 -3.93 -20.36
CA MET A 166 -4.39 -4.63 -19.07
C MET A 166 -4.72 -6.12 -19.26
N TYR A 167 -5.63 -6.49 -20.18
CA TYR A 167 -5.91 -7.89 -20.47
C TYR A 167 -4.73 -8.62 -21.13
N GLU A 168 -3.98 -7.96 -22.01
CA GLU A 168 -2.73 -8.51 -22.57
C GLU A 168 -1.71 -8.80 -21.49
N LYS A 169 -1.59 -7.88 -20.53
CA LYS A 169 -0.72 -8.07 -19.36
C LYS A 169 -1.18 -9.23 -18.47
N LEU A 170 -2.48 -9.36 -18.21
CA LEU A 170 -3.05 -10.49 -17.47
C LEU A 170 -2.77 -11.83 -18.18
N ARG A 171 -2.91 -11.86 -19.51
CA ARG A 171 -2.58 -13.02 -20.34
C ARG A 171 -1.09 -13.38 -20.23
N ALA A 172 -0.22 -12.40 -20.30
CA ALA A 172 1.24 -12.62 -20.14
C ALA A 172 1.61 -13.13 -18.72
N LEU A 173 0.81 -12.80 -17.71
CA LEU A 173 0.94 -13.28 -16.34
C LEU A 173 0.26 -14.64 -16.11
N ASN A 174 -0.33 -15.27 -17.13
CA ASN A 174 -1.12 -16.50 -17.04
C ASN A 174 -2.25 -16.39 -15.99
N PHE A 175 -2.89 -15.24 -15.90
CA PHE A 175 -4.01 -15.03 -14.98
C PHE A 175 -5.23 -15.82 -15.43
N THR A 176 -5.77 -16.64 -14.55
CA THR A 176 -7.01 -17.39 -14.79
C THR A 176 -8.20 -16.83 -14.02
N GLY A 177 -7.92 -16.06 -12.96
CA GLY A 177 -8.96 -15.59 -12.05
C GLY A 177 -9.64 -16.70 -11.25
N ILE A 178 -9.08 -17.92 -11.25
CA ILE A 178 -9.59 -19.03 -10.46
C ILE A 178 -9.29 -18.75 -9.00
N GLU A 179 -10.34 -18.82 -8.18
CA GLU A 179 -10.25 -18.62 -6.72
C GLU A 179 -10.56 -19.95 -6.00
N ASP A 180 -9.89 -20.17 -4.88
CA ASP A 180 -10.23 -21.26 -3.98
C ASP A 180 -11.36 -20.82 -3.04
N ASN A 181 -12.51 -21.46 -3.12
CA ASN A 181 -13.68 -21.24 -2.27
C ASN A 181 -13.68 -22.28 -1.15
N PHE A 182 -13.91 -21.82 0.07
CA PHE A 182 -13.88 -22.66 1.27
C PHE A 182 -15.27 -22.71 1.91
N TYR A 183 -15.90 -23.87 1.86
CA TYR A 183 -17.26 -24.07 2.36
C TYR A 183 -17.27 -24.97 3.60
N ALA A 184 -18.28 -24.80 4.46
CA ALA A 184 -18.63 -25.78 5.49
C ALA A 184 -20.11 -25.66 5.83
N THR A 185 -20.70 -26.75 6.32
CA THR A 185 -22.12 -26.79 6.74
C THR A 185 -22.26 -26.26 8.17
N ASN A 186 -23.09 -25.24 8.35
CA ASN A 186 -23.45 -24.75 9.68
C ASN A 186 -24.35 -25.78 10.36
N LYS A 187 -24.05 -26.15 11.61
CA LYS A 187 -24.78 -27.20 12.34
C LYS A 187 -26.18 -26.78 12.73
N ASP A 188 -26.41 -25.52 13.00
CA ASP A 188 -27.70 -25.03 13.47
C ASP A 188 -28.67 -24.83 12.31
N THR A 189 -28.19 -24.23 11.20
CA THR A 189 -29.02 -23.96 10.02
C THR A 189 -29.04 -25.10 9.02
N GLN A 190 -28.11 -26.05 9.11
CA GLN A 190 -27.86 -27.11 8.12
C GLN A 190 -27.53 -26.58 6.71
N GLY A 191 -27.31 -25.28 6.59
CA GLY A 191 -26.92 -24.62 5.35
C GLY A 191 -25.41 -24.65 5.10
N GLU A 192 -25.02 -24.71 3.82
CA GLU A 192 -23.62 -24.52 3.43
C GLU A 192 -23.28 -23.04 3.42
N GLU A 193 -22.16 -22.67 4.04
CA GLU A 193 -21.67 -21.30 4.14
C GLU A 193 -20.29 -21.18 3.49
N LEU A 194 -20.08 -20.07 2.75
CA LEU A 194 -18.79 -19.71 2.16
C LEU A 194 -17.96 -18.91 3.18
N PHE A 195 -16.71 -19.28 3.34
CA PHE A 195 -15.77 -18.63 4.25
C PHE A 195 -14.74 -17.79 3.49
N PRO A 196 -14.30 -16.65 4.07
CA PRO A 196 -13.36 -15.75 3.42
C PRO A 196 -11.94 -16.35 3.30
N SER A 197 -11.64 -17.42 4.03
CA SER A 197 -10.38 -18.15 3.94
C SER A 197 -10.48 -19.53 4.56
N LYS A 198 -9.57 -20.42 4.14
CA LYS A 198 -9.42 -21.76 4.72
C LYS A 198 -9.20 -21.72 6.23
N VAL A 199 -8.40 -20.75 6.72
CA VAL A 199 -8.11 -20.60 8.15
C VAL A 199 -9.38 -20.30 8.95
N VAL A 200 -10.21 -19.36 8.48
CA VAL A 200 -11.47 -19.00 9.15
C VAL A 200 -12.43 -20.20 9.15
N ARG A 201 -12.55 -20.92 8.04
CA ARG A 201 -13.34 -22.14 7.95
C ARG A 201 -12.85 -23.20 8.95
N ASP A 202 -11.53 -23.46 8.99
CA ASP A 202 -10.96 -24.49 9.85
C ASP A 202 -11.11 -24.13 11.34
N LEU A 203 -11.09 -22.84 11.69
CA LEU A 203 -11.43 -22.39 13.04
C LEU A 203 -12.90 -22.67 13.41
N SER A 204 -13.84 -22.47 12.48
CA SER A 204 -15.26 -22.79 12.70
C SER A 204 -15.51 -24.30 12.85
N ILE A 205 -14.77 -25.13 12.12
CA ILE A 205 -14.79 -26.60 12.32
C ILE A 205 -14.22 -26.97 13.70
N LYS A 206 -13.10 -26.36 14.09
CA LYS A 206 -12.48 -26.61 15.40
C LYS A 206 -13.35 -26.19 16.56
N SER A 207 -14.11 -25.11 16.43
CA SER A 207 -15.10 -24.63 17.41
C SER A 207 -16.37 -25.49 17.44
N LYS A 208 -16.51 -26.45 16.51
CA LYS A 208 -17.66 -27.34 16.35
C LYS A 208 -18.97 -26.62 15.94
N SER A 209 -18.92 -25.38 15.48
CA SER A 209 -20.06 -24.68 14.89
C SER A 209 -20.39 -25.16 13.48
N HIS A 210 -19.38 -25.67 12.75
CA HIS A 210 -19.51 -26.17 11.38
C HIS A 210 -18.97 -27.59 11.22
N VAL A 211 -19.41 -28.26 10.15
CA VAL A 211 -19.00 -29.62 9.75
C VAL A 211 -18.84 -29.70 8.22
N ASN A 212 -18.40 -30.84 7.70
CA ASN A 212 -18.30 -31.14 6.27
C ASN A 212 -17.55 -30.04 5.50
N PRO A 213 -16.25 -29.79 5.81
CA PRO A 213 -15.47 -28.82 5.05
C PRO A 213 -15.31 -29.26 3.60
N ARG A 214 -15.50 -28.32 2.67
CA ARG A 214 -15.36 -28.53 1.23
C ARG A 214 -14.53 -27.40 0.62
N ASP A 215 -13.57 -27.76 -0.21
CA ASP A 215 -12.78 -26.83 -1.00
C ASP A 215 -13.23 -26.96 -2.46
N GLU A 216 -13.46 -25.84 -3.13
CA GLU A 216 -13.87 -25.80 -4.53
C GLU A 216 -13.12 -24.67 -5.26
N LYS A 217 -12.70 -24.94 -6.50
CA LYS A 217 -12.17 -23.90 -7.37
C LYS A 217 -13.28 -23.25 -8.16
N SER A 218 -13.29 -21.92 -8.20
CA SER A 218 -14.21 -21.18 -9.05
C SER A 218 -13.93 -21.49 -10.54
N ALA A 219 -14.88 -21.18 -11.41
CA ALA A 219 -14.60 -21.14 -12.84
C ALA A 219 -13.56 -20.07 -13.17
N SER A 220 -12.86 -20.24 -14.29
CA SER A 220 -11.96 -19.21 -14.80
C SER A 220 -12.73 -17.92 -15.10
N LYS A 221 -12.21 -16.79 -14.65
CA LYS A 221 -12.72 -15.45 -14.99
C LYS A 221 -12.14 -14.91 -16.29
N PHE A 222 -11.12 -15.58 -16.81
CA PHE A 222 -10.43 -15.18 -18.03
C PHE A 222 -10.80 -16.17 -19.14
N PRO A 223 -11.33 -15.72 -20.28
CA PRO A 223 -11.61 -16.60 -21.41
C PRO A 223 -10.31 -17.19 -21.96
N GLU A 224 -10.32 -18.47 -22.30
CA GLU A 224 -9.23 -19.18 -22.93
C GLU A 224 -8.87 -18.60 -24.31
#